data_3aac67880720d33f03ac7bdff540edb5
#
_entry.id   3aac67880720d33f03ac7bdff540edb5
#
_cell.length_a   1.000
_cell.length_b   1.000
_cell.length_c   1.000
_cell.angle_alpha   90.00
_cell.angle_beta   90.00
_cell.angle_gamma   90.00
#
_symmetry.space_group_name_H-M   'P 1'
#
loop_
_entity.id
_entity.type
_entity.pdbx_description
1 polymer ?
#
loop_
_entity_poly.entity_id
_entity_poly.type
_entity_poly.pdbx_seq_one_letter_code
_entity_poly.pdbx_strand_id
1 'polypeptide(L)'
;MPAAPPSPETAPAAATGGKGDRQGYGVDPVHAYGLLTPRFWHGMRPASFLRLLAAGGFAVSPRGAATCGTILGVGAFHAVGALAQSVLCGHKLDRVRHARPPLFVLGHWRSGTTLLHELLIRDDRHTYPTTYECFAPHHFLVTEEWVTPLIRWLLPKKRPMDNVATGWERPQEDEFALCSLGLPTPYRTWAFPRRGPVDADW
;
A
#
# COMPACT_ATOMS: atom_id res chain seq x y z
N MET A 1 -32.45 30.29 44.23
CA MET A 1 -31.45 29.31 44.68
C MET A 1 -31.53 28.12 43.74
N PRO A 2 -30.53 27.82 42.97
CA PRO A 2 -30.50 26.61 42.14
C PRO A 2 -30.07 25.42 42.98
N ALA A 3 -30.70 24.27 42.73
CA ALA A 3 -30.49 23.01 43.43
C ALA A 3 -29.10 22.41 43.20
N ALA A 4 -28.54 21.78 44.22
CA ALA A 4 -27.24 21.12 44.20
C ALA A 4 -27.26 19.87 43.32
N PRO A 5 -26.11 19.52 42.68
CA PRO A 5 -26.00 18.29 41.88
C PRO A 5 -25.96 17.03 42.75
N PRO A 6 -26.49 15.89 42.25
CA PRO A 6 -26.48 14.64 43.01
C PRO A 6 -25.11 14.05 43.19
N SER A 7 -24.88 13.39 44.32
CA SER A 7 -23.66 12.70 44.71
C SER A 7 -23.33 11.52 43.80
N PRO A 8 -22.05 11.14 43.62
CA PRO A 8 -21.67 9.98 42.80
C PRO A 8 -22.08 8.69 43.48
N GLU A 9 -22.94 7.94 42.84
CA GLU A 9 -23.42 6.62 43.24
C GLU A 9 -22.29 5.59 43.12
N THR A 10 -22.07 4.86 44.17
CA THR A 10 -21.07 3.83 44.38
C THR A 10 -21.10 2.78 43.25
N ALA A 11 -19.96 2.61 42.58
CA ALA A 11 -19.74 1.53 41.62
C ALA A 11 -19.80 0.16 42.31
N PRO A 12 -20.48 -0.84 41.72
CA PRO A 12 -20.52 -2.20 42.31
C PRO A 12 -19.14 -2.87 42.18
N ALA A 13 -18.78 -3.60 43.25
CA ALA A 13 -17.55 -4.34 43.41
C ALA A 13 -17.27 -5.32 42.26
N ALA A 14 -16.02 -5.40 41.89
CA ALA A 14 -15.49 -6.35 40.92
C ALA A 14 -15.85 -7.79 41.28
N ALA A 15 -16.55 -8.48 40.40
CA ALA A 15 -16.77 -9.92 40.47
C ALA A 15 -15.47 -10.64 40.11
N THR A 16 -14.98 -11.40 41.08
CA THR A 16 -13.85 -12.31 40.94
C THR A 16 -14.22 -13.52 40.06
N GLY A 17 -13.36 -13.85 39.09
CA GLY A 17 -13.07 -15.22 38.71
C GLY A 17 -14.06 -15.93 37.81
N GLY A 18 -13.98 -15.67 36.50
CA GLY A 18 -14.29 -16.64 35.47
C GLY A 18 -13.09 -16.79 34.55
N LYS A 19 -12.47 -17.97 34.48
CA LYS A 19 -11.59 -18.36 33.37
C LYS A 19 -12.47 -18.44 32.09
N GLY A 20 -12.86 -17.30 31.56
CA GLY A 20 -13.46 -17.22 30.25
C GLY A 20 -12.35 -17.38 29.22
N ASP A 21 -12.51 -18.37 28.36
CA ASP A 21 -11.81 -18.56 27.09
C ASP A 21 -11.51 -17.20 26.44
N ARG A 22 -10.30 -16.72 26.58
CA ARG A 22 -9.75 -15.73 25.68
C ARG A 22 -9.50 -16.48 24.37
N GLN A 23 -10.51 -16.60 23.56
CA GLN A 23 -10.29 -16.74 22.13
C GLN A 23 -9.46 -15.52 21.75
N GLY A 24 -8.13 -15.69 21.87
CA GLY A 24 -7.20 -14.73 21.37
C GLY A 24 -7.52 -14.58 19.90
N TYR A 25 -7.95 -13.40 19.49
CA TYR A 25 -7.75 -12.96 18.12
C TYR A 25 -6.26 -13.19 17.90
N GLY A 26 -5.92 -14.30 17.24
CA GLY A 26 -4.57 -14.60 16.82
C GLY A 26 -4.21 -13.52 15.82
N VAL A 27 -3.73 -12.40 16.33
CA VAL A 27 -3.02 -11.41 15.55
C VAL A 27 -1.73 -12.10 15.22
N ASP A 28 -1.67 -12.73 14.05
CA ASP A 28 -0.40 -13.16 13.47
C ASP A 28 0.57 -12.00 13.65
N PRO A 29 1.75 -12.25 14.21
CA PRO A 29 2.66 -11.17 14.54
C PRO A 29 2.88 -10.33 13.28
N VAL A 30 2.64 -9.03 13.39
CA VAL A 30 2.75 -8.01 12.31
C VAL A 30 4.08 -8.09 11.54
N HIS A 31 5.00 -8.91 12.01
CA HIS A 31 6.34 -9.15 11.48
C HIS A 31 6.52 -10.47 10.72
N ALA A 32 5.49 -11.28 10.54
CA ALA A 32 5.59 -12.60 9.88
C ALA A 32 5.60 -12.52 8.33
N TYR A 33 5.93 -11.37 7.76
CA TYR A 33 6.11 -11.26 6.32
C TYR A 33 7.38 -11.99 5.86
N GLY A 34 7.22 -12.97 4.97
CA GLY A 34 8.33 -13.65 4.32
C GLY A 34 9.23 -12.69 3.53
N LEU A 35 10.43 -13.16 3.20
CA LEU A 35 11.39 -12.38 2.39
C LEU A 35 10.82 -12.01 1.01
N LEU A 36 10.02 -12.91 0.43
CA LEU A 36 9.42 -12.74 -0.91
C LEU A 36 8.08 -12.01 -0.90
N THR A 37 7.54 -11.68 0.28
CA THR A 37 6.28 -10.91 0.34
C THR A 37 6.49 -9.53 -0.24
N PRO A 38 5.68 -9.11 -1.23
CA PRO A 38 5.79 -7.78 -1.82
C PRO A 38 5.67 -6.68 -0.75
N ARG A 39 6.56 -5.71 -0.83
CA ARG A 39 6.53 -4.48 -0.04
C ARG A 39 6.19 -3.32 -0.98
N PHE A 40 5.72 -2.21 -0.45
CA PHE A 40 5.43 -1.00 -1.22
C PHE A 40 6.58 -0.59 -2.17
N TRP A 41 7.81 -0.78 -1.73
CA TRP A 41 9.01 -0.35 -2.47
C TRP A 41 9.45 -1.31 -3.58
N HIS A 42 8.88 -2.51 -3.68
CA HIS A 42 9.20 -3.44 -4.77
C HIS A 42 8.76 -2.92 -6.14
N GLY A 43 7.78 -2.00 -6.20
CA GLY A 43 7.40 -1.32 -7.44
C GLY A 43 8.40 -0.28 -7.95
N MET A 44 9.40 0.11 -7.14
CA MET A 44 10.36 1.14 -7.49
C MET A 44 11.39 0.65 -8.50
N ARG A 45 11.79 1.53 -9.42
CA ARG A 45 13.00 1.32 -10.23
C ARG A 45 14.26 1.49 -9.36
N PRO A 46 15.41 0.87 -9.73
CA PRO A 46 16.63 0.91 -8.92
C PRO A 46 17.06 2.31 -8.51
N ALA A 47 17.03 3.26 -9.45
CA ALA A 47 17.43 4.64 -9.16
C ALA A 47 16.56 5.33 -8.11
N SER A 48 15.24 5.08 -8.12
CA SER A 48 14.31 5.64 -7.12
C SER A 48 14.52 4.98 -5.76
N PHE A 49 14.73 3.67 -5.73
CA PHE A 49 15.00 2.95 -4.50
C PHE A 49 16.36 3.33 -3.88
N LEU A 50 17.41 3.49 -4.69
CA LEU A 50 18.72 3.96 -4.20
C LEU A 50 18.65 5.37 -3.63
N ARG A 51 17.85 6.27 -4.24
CA ARG A 51 17.58 7.61 -3.66
C ARG A 51 16.88 7.51 -2.31
N LEU A 52 15.91 6.60 -2.17
CA LEU A 52 15.24 6.35 -0.91
C LEU A 52 16.22 5.83 0.15
N LEU A 53 17.09 4.88 -0.19
CA LEU A 53 18.15 4.38 0.71
C LEU A 53 19.12 5.49 1.13
N ALA A 54 19.53 6.34 0.19
CA ALA A 54 20.42 7.47 0.47
C ALA A 54 19.74 8.49 1.42
N ALA A 55 18.48 8.83 1.20
CA ALA A 55 17.69 9.66 2.11
C ALA A 55 17.60 9.04 3.52
N GLY A 56 17.47 7.71 3.60
CA GLY A 56 17.55 6.93 4.84
C GLY A 56 18.98 6.77 5.40
N GLY A 57 20.01 7.36 4.75
CA GLY A 57 21.41 7.23 5.15
C GLY A 57 21.91 5.79 5.16
N PHE A 58 21.36 4.94 4.30
CA PHE A 58 21.68 3.50 4.21
C PHE A 58 21.54 2.75 5.54
N ALA A 59 20.69 3.23 6.44
CA ALA A 59 20.46 2.62 7.75
C ALA A 59 19.66 1.31 7.61
N VAL A 60 20.31 0.26 7.10
CA VAL A 60 19.68 -1.02 6.78
C VAL A 60 20.23 -2.11 7.70
N SER A 61 19.32 -2.89 8.33
CA SER A 61 19.72 -4.07 9.10
C SER A 61 20.17 -5.21 8.18
N PRO A 62 20.90 -6.24 8.67
CA PRO A 62 21.29 -7.39 7.85
C PRO A 62 20.09 -8.09 7.19
N ARG A 63 18.97 -8.22 7.90
CA ARG A 63 17.71 -8.77 7.35
C ARG A 63 17.11 -7.83 6.30
N GLY A 64 17.18 -6.51 6.52
CA GLY A 64 16.79 -5.50 5.56
C GLY A 64 17.63 -5.52 4.30
N ALA A 65 18.93 -5.83 4.38
CA ALA A 65 19.81 -5.92 3.21
C ALA A 65 19.35 -7.00 2.22
N ALA A 66 18.91 -8.15 2.74
CA ALA A 66 18.33 -9.19 1.87
C ALA A 66 17.06 -8.70 1.16
N THR A 67 16.19 -7.97 1.87
CA THR A 67 15.00 -7.34 1.27
C THR A 67 15.40 -6.28 0.23
N CYS A 68 16.42 -5.47 0.48
CA CYS A 68 16.95 -4.52 -0.50
C CYS A 68 17.41 -5.24 -1.77
N GLY A 69 18.04 -6.41 -1.64
CA GLY A 69 18.44 -7.24 -2.78
C GLY A 69 17.23 -7.67 -3.64
N THR A 70 16.15 -8.13 -3.00
CA THR A 70 14.91 -8.50 -3.73
C THR A 70 14.27 -7.28 -4.41
N ILE A 71 14.23 -6.13 -3.74
CA ILE A 71 13.70 -4.88 -4.31
C ILE A 71 14.51 -4.45 -5.53
N LEU A 72 15.83 -4.49 -5.46
CA LEU A 72 16.70 -4.14 -6.59
C LEU A 72 16.54 -5.11 -7.75
N GLY A 73 16.40 -6.42 -7.48
CA GLY A 73 16.16 -7.43 -8.51
C GLY A 73 14.84 -7.20 -9.25
N VAL A 74 13.74 -7.03 -8.51
CA VAL A 74 12.43 -6.69 -9.08
C VAL A 74 12.48 -5.32 -9.77
N GLY A 75 13.17 -4.35 -9.18
CA GLY A 75 13.37 -3.02 -9.75
C GLY A 75 14.10 -3.04 -11.10
N ALA A 76 15.06 -3.95 -11.30
CA ALA A 76 15.71 -4.14 -12.60
C ALA A 76 14.69 -4.61 -13.65
N PHE A 77 13.80 -5.53 -13.31
CA PHE A 77 12.67 -5.94 -14.16
C PHE A 77 11.78 -4.74 -14.51
N HIS A 78 11.43 -3.88 -13.54
CA HIS A 78 10.67 -2.66 -13.79
C HIS A 78 11.41 -1.69 -14.71
N ALA A 79 12.74 -1.59 -14.61
CA ALA A 79 13.53 -0.71 -15.51
C ALA A 79 13.50 -1.20 -16.96
N VAL A 80 13.63 -2.52 -17.17
CA VAL A 80 13.53 -3.13 -18.51
C VAL A 80 12.12 -2.99 -19.07
N GLY A 81 11.10 -3.28 -18.26
CA GLY A 81 9.69 -3.12 -18.64
C GLY A 81 9.36 -1.67 -19.02
N ALA A 82 9.86 -0.70 -18.26
CA ALA A 82 9.68 0.72 -18.56
C ALA A 82 10.26 1.11 -19.92
N LEU A 83 11.45 0.61 -20.25
CA LEU A 83 12.06 0.81 -21.56
C LEU A 83 11.20 0.19 -22.66
N ALA A 84 10.76 -1.06 -22.48
CA ALA A 84 9.90 -1.74 -23.43
C ALA A 84 8.58 -0.98 -23.66
N GLN A 85 7.90 -0.54 -22.59
CA GLN A 85 6.67 0.24 -22.70
C GLN A 85 6.91 1.58 -23.41
N SER A 86 8.00 2.27 -23.10
CA SER A 86 8.34 3.53 -23.75
C SER A 86 8.52 3.36 -25.26
N VAL A 87 9.22 2.30 -25.68
CA VAL A 87 9.44 2.00 -27.11
C VAL A 87 8.15 1.59 -27.81
N LEU A 88 7.36 0.71 -27.19
CA LEU A 88 6.17 0.11 -27.82
C LEU A 88 4.94 1.01 -27.75
N CYS A 89 4.76 1.76 -26.67
CA CYS A 89 3.55 2.48 -26.36
C CYS A 89 3.74 4.00 -26.19
N GLY A 90 4.97 4.51 -26.13
CA GLY A 90 5.25 5.92 -25.80
C GLY A 90 4.44 6.89 -26.65
N HIS A 91 4.45 6.73 -27.98
CA HIS A 91 3.70 7.58 -28.90
C HIS A 91 2.17 7.58 -28.69
N LYS A 92 1.62 6.49 -28.14
CA LYS A 92 0.19 6.39 -27.80
C LYS A 92 -0.08 7.11 -26.49
N LEU A 93 0.79 6.96 -25.51
CA LEU A 93 0.67 7.60 -24.19
C LEU A 93 0.69 9.13 -24.30
N ASP A 94 1.53 9.69 -25.15
CA ASP A 94 1.62 11.14 -25.39
C ASP A 94 0.29 11.75 -25.94
N ARG A 95 -0.56 10.91 -26.53
CA ARG A 95 -1.85 11.31 -27.09
C ARG A 95 -3.02 11.15 -26.13
N VAL A 96 -2.81 10.46 -24.99
CA VAL A 96 -3.87 10.25 -24.01
C VAL A 96 -4.30 11.59 -23.42
N ARG A 97 -5.61 11.81 -23.36
CA ARG A 97 -6.21 12.96 -22.68
C ARG A 97 -7.31 12.46 -21.78
N HIS A 98 -7.42 13.04 -20.60
CA HIS A 98 -8.52 12.75 -19.70
C HIS A 98 -9.83 13.25 -20.32
N ALA A 99 -10.80 12.36 -20.49
CA ALA A 99 -12.12 12.71 -21.00
C ALA A 99 -12.93 13.53 -19.99
N ARG A 100 -12.67 13.32 -18.70
CA ARG A 100 -13.32 13.99 -17.56
C ARG A 100 -12.31 14.26 -16.45
N PRO A 101 -12.57 15.24 -15.57
CA PRO A 101 -11.75 15.44 -14.37
C PRO A 101 -11.72 14.19 -13.50
N PRO A 102 -10.59 13.88 -12.85
CA PRO A 102 -10.50 12.76 -11.90
C PRO A 102 -11.37 13.01 -10.67
N LEU A 103 -11.93 11.95 -10.12
CA LEU A 103 -12.67 11.97 -8.86
C LEU A 103 -11.72 11.48 -7.75
N PHE A 104 -11.46 12.33 -6.77
CA PHE A 104 -10.64 11.98 -5.61
C PHE A 104 -11.50 11.56 -4.42
N VAL A 105 -11.20 10.41 -3.84
CA VAL A 105 -11.80 9.92 -2.59
C VAL A 105 -10.83 10.20 -1.46
N LEU A 106 -11.06 11.28 -0.72
CA LEU A 106 -10.22 11.71 0.38
C LEU A 106 -10.85 11.35 1.72
N GLY A 107 -10.07 10.81 2.64
CA GLY A 107 -10.54 10.47 3.97
C GLY A 107 -9.42 9.99 4.89
N HIS A 108 -9.70 10.07 6.20
CA HIS A 108 -8.78 9.52 7.20
C HIS A 108 -8.76 7.98 7.13
N TRP A 109 -7.67 7.38 7.54
CA TRP A 109 -7.57 5.92 7.66
C TRP A 109 -8.72 5.35 8.49
N ARG A 110 -9.28 4.21 8.05
CA ARG A 110 -10.40 3.52 8.69
C ARG A 110 -11.73 4.29 8.68
N SER A 111 -11.89 5.30 7.84
CA SER A 111 -13.15 6.05 7.65
C SER A 111 -14.07 5.46 6.58
N GLY A 112 -13.72 4.32 5.98
CA GLY A 112 -14.54 3.65 4.97
C GLY A 112 -14.23 4.05 3.52
N THR A 113 -13.13 4.76 3.25
CA THR A 113 -12.70 5.14 1.89
C THR A 113 -12.57 3.95 0.96
N THR A 114 -12.05 2.80 1.44
CA THR A 114 -11.99 1.56 0.64
C THR A 114 -13.37 1.08 0.21
N LEU A 115 -14.36 1.09 1.12
CA LEU A 115 -15.73 0.70 0.79
C LEU A 115 -16.35 1.66 -0.22
N LEU A 116 -16.16 2.96 -0.03
CA LEU A 116 -16.65 3.97 -0.98
C LEU A 116 -16.03 3.77 -2.36
N HIS A 117 -14.72 3.53 -2.43
CA HIS A 117 -14.03 3.23 -3.68
C HIS A 117 -14.61 1.96 -4.35
N GLU A 118 -14.79 0.88 -3.60
CA GLU A 118 -15.40 -0.37 -4.09
C GLU A 118 -16.85 -0.19 -4.59
N LEU A 119 -17.58 0.77 -4.06
CA LEU A 119 -18.92 1.11 -4.55
C LEU A 119 -18.87 1.95 -5.83
N LEU A 120 -17.98 2.94 -5.89
CA LEU A 120 -17.82 3.82 -7.05
C LEU A 120 -17.39 3.07 -8.30
N ILE A 121 -16.49 2.10 -8.18
CA ILE A 121 -16.01 1.29 -9.32
C ILE A 121 -17.07 0.35 -9.91
N ARG A 122 -18.24 0.21 -9.28
CA ARG A 122 -19.37 -0.53 -9.86
C ARG A 122 -20.08 0.26 -10.96
N ASP A 123 -19.79 1.54 -11.06
CA ASP A 123 -20.29 2.41 -12.12
C ASP A 123 -19.26 2.40 -13.27
N ASP A 124 -19.63 1.82 -14.41
CA ASP A 124 -18.78 1.67 -15.60
C ASP A 124 -18.30 3.02 -16.19
N ARG A 125 -18.80 4.14 -15.68
CA ARG A 125 -18.31 5.48 -16.03
C ARG A 125 -16.97 5.82 -15.37
N HIS A 126 -16.57 5.07 -14.37
CA HIS A 126 -15.32 5.27 -13.63
C HIS A 126 -14.31 4.17 -13.95
N THR A 127 -13.07 4.59 -14.15
CA THR A 127 -11.90 3.70 -14.19
C THR A 127 -11.08 3.90 -12.92
N TYR A 128 -10.31 2.91 -12.56
CA TYR A 128 -9.50 2.93 -11.34
C TYR A 128 -8.19 2.18 -11.59
N PRO A 129 -7.11 2.52 -10.88
CA PRO A 129 -5.87 1.74 -10.97
C PRO A 129 -6.03 0.41 -10.22
N THR A 130 -5.56 -0.66 -10.84
CA THR A 130 -5.47 -1.97 -10.20
C THR A 130 -4.26 -2.06 -9.28
N THR A 131 -4.23 -3.07 -8.41
CA THR A 131 -3.05 -3.34 -7.57
C THR A 131 -1.80 -3.57 -8.43
N TYR A 132 -1.93 -4.26 -9.59
CA TYR A 132 -0.81 -4.47 -10.49
C TYR A 132 -0.34 -3.17 -11.14
N GLU A 133 -1.25 -2.36 -11.64
CA GLU A 133 -0.92 -1.06 -12.24
C GLU A 133 -0.21 -0.14 -11.25
N CYS A 134 -0.66 -0.11 -9.98
CA CYS A 134 0.04 0.63 -8.92
C CYS A 134 1.42 0.06 -8.58
N PHE A 135 1.59 -1.25 -8.70
CA PHE A 135 2.86 -1.92 -8.43
C PHE A 135 3.84 -1.81 -9.60
N ALA A 136 3.34 -1.78 -10.83
CA ALA A 136 4.11 -1.72 -12.06
C ALA A 136 3.75 -0.50 -12.94
N PRO A 137 3.67 0.74 -12.39
CA PRO A 137 3.14 1.91 -13.12
C PRO A 137 3.99 2.28 -14.34
N HIS A 138 5.21 1.77 -14.40
CA HIS A 138 6.14 2.03 -15.48
C HIS A 138 5.91 1.17 -16.73
N HIS A 139 5.19 0.04 -16.62
CA HIS A 139 5.13 -0.93 -17.72
C HIS A 139 3.89 -1.84 -17.72
N PHE A 140 2.86 -1.55 -16.91
CA PHE A 140 1.67 -2.40 -16.82
C PHE A 140 1.03 -2.67 -18.18
N LEU A 141 1.01 -1.70 -19.10
CA LEU A 141 0.41 -1.86 -20.44
C LEU A 141 1.01 -3.01 -21.27
N VAL A 142 2.26 -3.38 -21.01
CA VAL A 142 2.93 -4.44 -21.76
C VAL A 142 3.12 -5.72 -20.97
N THR A 143 2.83 -5.71 -19.65
CA THR A 143 3.18 -6.84 -18.79
C THR A 143 2.02 -7.41 -17.99
N GLU A 144 0.94 -6.66 -17.76
CA GLU A 144 -0.13 -7.06 -16.86
C GLU A 144 -0.73 -8.42 -17.24
N GLU A 145 -1.05 -8.64 -18.51
CA GLU A 145 -1.72 -9.85 -18.99
C GLU A 145 -0.93 -11.14 -18.74
N TRP A 146 0.39 -11.08 -18.84
CA TRP A 146 1.22 -12.28 -18.71
C TRP A 146 1.93 -12.39 -17.37
N VAL A 147 2.22 -11.26 -16.66
CA VAL A 147 2.85 -11.31 -15.36
C VAL A 147 1.85 -11.64 -14.26
N THR A 148 0.66 -11.03 -14.28
CA THR A 148 -0.34 -11.21 -13.22
C THR A 148 -0.68 -12.68 -12.93
N PRO A 149 -0.91 -13.54 -13.92
CA PRO A 149 -1.15 -14.96 -13.66
C PRO A 149 0.03 -15.67 -12.95
N LEU A 150 1.26 -15.29 -13.27
CA LEU A 150 2.47 -15.89 -12.72
C LEU A 150 2.70 -15.53 -11.24
N ILE A 151 2.25 -14.35 -10.82
CA ILE A 151 2.51 -13.83 -9.48
C ILE A 151 1.29 -13.84 -8.57
N ARG A 152 0.18 -14.44 -8.97
CA ARG A 152 -1.06 -14.48 -8.16
C ARG A 152 -0.84 -15.03 -6.76
N TRP A 153 0.06 -15.95 -6.58
CA TRP A 153 0.38 -16.58 -5.31
C TRP A 153 1.15 -15.68 -4.33
N LEU A 154 1.72 -14.56 -4.79
CA LEU A 154 2.49 -13.64 -3.94
C LEU A 154 1.61 -12.82 -3.00
N LEU A 155 0.34 -12.61 -3.34
CA LEU A 155 -0.59 -11.86 -2.51
C LEU A 155 -1.45 -12.80 -1.67
N PRO A 156 -1.67 -12.50 -0.39
CA PRO A 156 -2.66 -13.21 0.41
C PRO A 156 -4.05 -12.95 -0.17
N LYS A 157 -4.97 -13.90 -0.02
CA LYS A 157 -6.35 -13.75 -0.53
C LYS A 157 -7.16 -12.67 0.20
N LYS A 158 -6.77 -12.30 1.42
CA LYS A 158 -7.42 -11.30 2.26
C LYS A 158 -6.39 -10.44 2.98
N ARG A 159 -6.70 -9.18 3.22
CA ARG A 159 -5.89 -8.31 4.07
C ARG A 159 -5.96 -8.82 5.52
N PRO A 160 -4.81 -8.93 6.22
CA PRO A 160 -4.80 -9.38 7.62
C PRO A 160 -5.60 -8.48 8.57
N MET A 161 -5.74 -7.19 8.25
CA MET A 161 -6.30 -6.19 9.18
C MET A 161 -7.81 -5.96 9.05
N ASP A 162 -8.47 -6.40 7.95
CA ASP A 162 -9.89 -6.08 7.75
C ASP A 162 -10.67 -7.10 6.88
N ASN A 163 -10.07 -8.23 6.56
CA ASN A 163 -10.65 -9.27 5.72
C ASN A 163 -11.10 -8.83 4.31
N VAL A 164 -10.72 -7.63 3.85
CA VAL A 164 -11.00 -7.19 2.49
C VAL A 164 -10.26 -8.09 1.51
N ALA A 165 -10.95 -8.51 0.45
CA ALA A 165 -10.35 -9.35 -0.58
C ALA A 165 -9.20 -8.61 -1.27
N THR A 166 -8.06 -9.30 -1.43
CA THR A 166 -6.90 -8.78 -2.15
C THR A 166 -6.69 -9.51 -3.46
N GLY A 167 -6.01 -8.88 -4.39
CA GLY A 167 -5.68 -9.46 -5.69
C GLY A 167 -5.02 -8.40 -6.57
N TRP A 168 -4.28 -8.87 -7.57
CA TRP A 168 -3.62 -7.97 -8.51
C TRP A 168 -4.59 -7.14 -9.36
N GLU A 169 -5.78 -7.66 -9.61
CA GLU A 169 -6.85 -7.06 -10.42
C GLU A 169 -7.81 -6.19 -9.57
N ARG A 170 -7.58 -6.11 -8.24
CA ARG A 170 -8.42 -5.33 -7.33
C ARG A 170 -8.01 -3.86 -7.35
N PRO A 171 -8.97 -2.95 -7.10
CA PRO A 171 -8.68 -1.53 -7.01
C PRO A 171 -7.65 -1.23 -5.91
N GLN A 172 -6.78 -0.29 -6.17
CA GLN A 172 -5.73 0.14 -5.25
C GLN A 172 -5.69 1.66 -5.16
N GLU A 173 -5.10 2.16 -4.08
CA GLU A 173 -4.87 3.57 -3.85
C GLU A 173 -3.74 4.08 -4.76
N ASP A 174 -3.95 5.24 -5.38
CA ASP A 174 -2.97 5.90 -6.25
C ASP A 174 -1.68 6.29 -5.52
N GLU A 175 -1.75 6.56 -4.21
CA GLU A 175 -0.58 6.75 -3.35
C GLU A 175 0.43 5.59 -3.44
N PHE A 176 -0.06 4.38 -3.68
CA PHE A 176 0.79 3.22 -3.89
C PHE A 176 1.57 3.34 -5.21
N ALA A 177 0.92 3.82 -6.27
CA ALA A 177 1.57 4.09 -7.55
C ALA A 177 2.60 5.22 -7.42
N LEU A 178 2.30 6.30 -6.70
CA LEU A 178 3.24 7.39 -6.42
C LEU A 178 4.50 6.88 -5.71
N CYS A 179 4.32 5.99 -4.71
CA CYS A 179 5.45 5.34 -4.06
C CYS A 179 6.31 4.54 -5.05
N SER A 180 5.67 3.71 -5.89
CA SER A 180 6.36 2.90 -6.91
C SER A 180 7.09 3.76 -7.95
N LEU A 181 6.53 4.92 -8.29
CA LEU A 181 7.19 5.92 -9.15
C LEU A 181 8.38 6.60 -8.46
N GLY A 182 8.48 6.51 -7.13
CA GLY A 182 9.50 7.21 -6.34
C GLY A 182 9.20 8.68 -6.11
N LEU A 183 7.93 9.07 -6.26
CA LEU A 183 7.43 10.40 -5.96
C LEU A 183 7.19 10.58 -4.45
N PRO A 184 7.09 11.82 -3.94
CA PRO A 184 6.74 12.10 -2.54
C PRO A 184 5.41 11.43 -2.16
N THR A 185 5.42 10.70 -1.03
CA THR A 185 4.24 10.00 -0.49
C THR A 185 4.54 9.54 0.95
N PRO A 186 3.53 9.46 1.84
CA PRO A 186 3.69 8.94 3.20
C PRO A 186 4.35 7.57 3.28
N TYR A 187 4.13 6.71 2.29
CA TYR A 187 4.71 5.36 2.26
C TYR A 187 6.24 5.34 2.20
N ARG A 188 6.89 6.38 1.68
CA ARG A 188 8.35 6.49 1.68
C ARG A 188 8.90 6.67 3.09
N THR A 189 8.21 7.41 3.93
CA THR A 189 8.59 7.62 5.34
C THR A 189 8.59 6.32 6.13
N TRP A 190 7.72 5.36 5.79
CA TRP A 190 7.66 4.07 6.46
C TRP A 190 8.87 3.17 6.21
N ALA A 191 9.68 3.48 5.20
CA ALA A 191 10.94 2.76 4.98
C ALA A 191 11.94 2.99 6.12
N PHE A 192 11.95 4.20 6.69
CA PHE A 192 12.89 4.62 7.74
C PHE A 192 12.17 5.36 8.88
N PRO A 193 11.28 4.70 9.64
CA PRO A 193 10.39 5.35 10.60
C PRO A 193 11.11 6.07 11.74
N ARG A 194 12.37 5.69 12.02
CA ARG A 194 13.18 6.33 13.05
C ARG A 194 13.84 7.65 12.62
N ARG A 195 13.80 7.99 11.33
CA ARG A 195 14.43 9.20 10.79
C ARG A 195 13.46 10.35 10.54
N GLY A 196 12.17 10.12 10.79
CA GLY A 196 11.14 11.09 10.46
C GLY A 196 10.80 11.12 8.95
N PRO A 197 10.05 12.14 8.50
CA PRO A 197 9.67 12.26 7.10
C PRO A 197 10.89 12.28 6.18
N VAL A 198 10.85 11.46 5.13
CA VAL A 198 11.90 11.41 4.10
C VAL A 198 11.74 12.56 3.11
N ASP A 199 10.51 13.00 2.93
CA ASP A 199 10.15 14.13 2.09
C ASP A 199 9.56 15.22 3.01
N ALA A 200 10.24 16.36 3.10
CA ALA A 200 9.84 17.47 3.99
C ALA A 200 8.74 18.36 3.38
N ASP A 201 8.35 18.11 2.13
CA ASP A 201 7.53 19.01 1.32
C ASP A 201 6.10 18.44 1.14
N TRP A 202 5.44 18.14 2.28
CA TRP A 202 4.04 17.74 2.19
C TRP A 202 3.19 18.15 3.36
#